data_71db538fecc775fdd51abc7d966952a1
#
_entry.id   71db538fecc775fdd51abc7d966952a1
#
_cell.length_a   1.000
_cell.length_b   1.000
_cell.length_c   1.000
_cell.angle_alpha   90.00
_cell.angle_beta   90.00
_cell.angle_gamma   90.00
#
_symmetry.space_group_name_H-M   'P 1'
#
loop_
_entity.id
_entity.type
_entity.pdbx_description
1 polymer ?
#
loop_
_entity_poly.entity_id
_entity_poly.type
_entity_poly.pdbx_seq_one_letter_code
_entity_poly.pdbx_strand_id
1 'polypeptide(L)'
;MIKKRHSFFSFLAALLIVGSINLWVGTSHEMVVQADSIDQPTPINQIFPDSALAEVMRYQLGKSSVTDVVSQSELDNVTSVNGQKKEIISIEGVQYLTNLTNLLLAENNIRDIQPLENLTNLTVLNMIDNELTDISPLSNLTNLTKLSLGDDSIIDVSPLAGLTNLINLYLTSYDLTDVSELANLTNLTNLWLSSPKLSNVSVLSNFHNLETLQLRSTLVSDITPIANLKKLKLLDVSMNEIKDISSLSELSNLTELTLTDNHISDISALSELTNLNYLYLDVNQISDISALADLSNLEELYVMDQTITNEPLTFQTNIVINNTIKDENGALVTPLDISDNGSYTSPNITWNLPAYTDEVNYTFEKMGSIGNGPFYFTGTVYQPLEEVPATYNVIFDIDGVQNSEEVVVDALLEEPAAPTKEGYTFTGWYDAKTGGEKWDFTTDKMPAKDITLYAQFSINNYKAIFDVDGTTTSQTVNYQSLLTKPTDPTKEGYTFTGWYDAKTGGNKWDFTTDKMPANDITLYAQFSKNPENGGTDTPSNGNKTKPEQPARENSTTITAIEKSTTLPKTGDNGTALLVLAGLLLTGASLLLTKQKKKSI
;
A
#
# COMPACT_ATOMS: atom_id res chain seq x y z
N MET A 1 13.01 28.90 22.91
CA MET A 1 14.04 29.14 23.94
C MET A 1 14.54 27.78 24.41
N ILE A 2 15.79 27.54 24.08
CA ILE A 2 16.89 26.96 24.86
C ILE A 2 16.68 25.50 25.27
N LYS A 3 17.29 24.53 24.53
CA LYS A 3 18.70 24.00 24.62
C LYS A 3 18.93 23.21 25.91
N LYS A 4 19.31 21.97 25.82
CA LYS A 4 20.58 21.24 25.58
C LYS A 4 20.67 20.06 26.54
N ARG A 5 20.97 18.82 26.03
CA ARG A 5 22.30 18.13 26.08
C ARG A 5 22.75 17.62 27.45
N HIS A 6 22.96 16.32 27.53
CA HIS A 6 24.26 15.59 27.70
C HIS A 6 23.93 14.17 28.16
N SER A 7 24.30 13.12 27.54
CA SER A 7 25.62 12.56 27.19
C SER A 7 26.34 11.91 28.37
N PHE A 8 26.57 10.59 28.20
CA PHE A 8 27.73 9.84 28.66
C PHE A 8 28.11 9.87 30.16
N PHE A 9 28.14 8.67 30.79
CA PHE A 9 29.41 8.21 31.39
C PHE A 9 29.33 6.72 31.73
N SER A 10 30.19 5.96 31.06
CA SER A 10 30.71 4.67 31.44
C SER A 10 31.38 4.76 32.82
N PHE A 11 31.22 3.72 33.66
CA PHE A 11 32.20 3.46 34.72
C PHE A 11 32.60 2.01 34.68
N LEU A 12 33.79 1.81 34.15
CA LEU A 12 34.65 0.66 34.28
C LEU A 12 35.18 0.63 35.71
N ALA A 13 34.87 -0.38 36.49
CA ALA A 13 35.59 -0.68 37.72
C ALA A 13 36.39 -1.96 37.50
N ALA A 14 37.63 -1.77 37.10
CA ALA A 14 38.64 -2.81 37.11
C ALA A 14 39.09 -3.05 38.55
N LEU A 15 38.91 -4.25 39.07
CA LEU A 15 39.60 -4.72 40.26
C LEU A 15 40.74 -5.64 39.81
N LEU A 16 41.96 -5.09 39.86
CA LEU A 16 43.21 -5.83 39.71
C LEU A 16 43.41 -6.71 40.94
N ILE A 17 43.36 -8.03 40.79
CA ILE A 17 44.05 -8.97 41.69
C ILE A 17 45.15 -9.64 40.89
N VAL A 18 46.39 -9.25 41.23
CA VAL A 18 47.63 -9.88 40.78
C VAL A 18 47.76 -11.22 41.49
N GLY A 19 47.61 -12.31 40.77
CA GLY A 19 47.91 -13.67 41.21
C GLY A 19 48.61 -14.43 40.10
N SER A 20 49.88 -14.61 40.26
CA SER A 20 50.86 -15.47 39.59
C SER A 20 50.35 -16.42 38.52
N ILE A 21 50.79 -16.17 37.28
CA ILE A 21 50.72 -17.06 36.13
C ILE A 21 51.61 -18.28 36.40
N ASN A 22 50.99 -19.44 36.63
CA ASN A 22 51.63 -20.72 36.39
C ASN A 22 51.11 -21.27 35.08
N LEU A 23 51.93 -21.21 34.04
CA LEU A 23 51.73 -21.85 32.75
C LEU A 23 51.72 -23.37 32.96
N TRP A 24 50.53 -23.99 32.98
CA TRP A 24 50.39 -25.43 32.88
C TRP A 24 49.76 -25.77 31.50
N VAL A 25 50.59 -26.33 30.63
CA VAL A 25 50.15 -26.98 29.40
C VAL A 25 49.62 -28.35 29.81
N GLY A 26 48.33 -28.53 29.71
CA GLY A 26 47.74 -29.83 30.04
C GLY A 26 46.26 -29.89 29.65
N THR A 27 45.98 -30.61 28.57
CA THR A 27 44.75 -31.37 28.26
C THR A 27 43.39 -30.65 28.48
N SER A 28 42.63 -30.52 27.41
CA SER A 28 41.22 -30.19 27.41
C SER A 28 40.49 -31.07 28.44
N HIS A 29 40.25 -30.55 29.60
CA HIS A 29 39.19 -31.05 30.48
C HIS A 29 37.90 -30.40 29.93
N GLU A 30 37.07 -31.20 29.35
CA GLU A 30 35.64 -30.92 29.31
C GLU A 30 35.26 -30.60 30.76
N MET A 31 34.80 -29.39 31.02
CA MET A 31 34.16 -29.10 32.30
C MET A 31 32.87 -29.95 32.28
N VAL A 32 32.94 -31.11 32.92
CA VAL A 32 31.75 -31.86 33.30
C VAL A 32 31.00 -30.95 34.27
N VAL A 33 29.97 -30.28 33.82
CA VAL A 33 29.05 -29.57 34.71
C VAL A 33 28.46 -30.66 35.59
N GLN A 34 28.84 -30.66 36.86
CA GLN A 34 28.35 -31.63 37.81
C GLN A 34 26.90 -31.27 38.08
N ALA A 35 25.99 -32.21 37.85
CA ALA A 35 24.57 -32.04 38.15
C ALA A 35 24.42 -31.73 39.67
N ASP A 36 23.47 -30.82 39.95
CA ASP A 36 23.18 -30.47 41.36
C ASP A 36 22.75 -31.68 42.15
N SER A 37 23.20 -31.77 43.41
CA SER A 37 22.81 -32.86 44.29
C SER A 37 22.54 -32.34 45.72
N ILE A 38 21.64 -32.96 46.43
CA ILE A 38 21.41 -32.70 47.85
C ILE A 38 22.47 -33.40 48.67
N ASP A 39 23.10 -32.69 49.62
CA ASP A 39 24.21 -33.22 50.43
C ASP A 39 23.78 -34.24 51.46
N GLN A 40 22.52 -34.22 51.87
CA GLN A 40 21.93 -35.08 52.88
C GLN A 40 20.45 -35.36 52.64
N PRO A 41 19.89 -36.43 53.21
CA PRO A 41 18.45 -36.66 53.13
C PRO A 41 17.65 -35.44 53.62
N THR A 42 16.77 -34.91 52.78
CA THR A 42 16.08 -33.62 52.99
C THR A 42 14.57 -33.83 52.80
N PRO A 43 13.72 -33.14 53.61
CA PRO A 43 12.26 -33.20 53.42
C PRO A 43 11.84 -32.74 52.01
N ILE A 44 10.85 -33.41 51.41
CA ILE A 44 10.37 -33.13 50.06
C ILE A 44 9.99 -31.66 49.89
N ASN A 45 9.26 -31.08 50.84
CA ASN A 45 8.80 -29.69 50.79
C ASN A 45 9.94 -28.65 51.01
N GLN A 46 11.14 -29.08 51.34
CA GLN A 46 12.35 -28.23 51.39
C GLN A 46 13.12 -28.33 50.08
N ILE A 47 13.06 -29.45 49.40
CA ILE A 47 13.65 -29.64 48.06
C ILE A 47 12.77 -28.96 47.01
N PHE A 48 11.45 -29.17 47.11
CA PHE A 48 10.41 -28.64 46.21
C PHE A 48 9.54 -27.65 47.00
N PRO A 49 9.91 -26.37 47.05
CA PRO A 49 9.19 -25.35 47.85
C PRO A 49 7.76 -25.09 47.37
N ASP A 50 7.48 -25.31 46.09
CA ASP A 50 6.12 -25.23 45.55
C ASP A 50 5.28 -26.38 46.10
N SER A 51 4.18 -26.05 46.77
CA SER A 51 3.35 -27.05 47.49
C SER A 51 2.69 -28.06 46.54
N ALA A 52 2.33 -27.61 45.34
CA ALA A 52 1.71 -28.49 44.34
C ALA A 52 2.75 -29.43 43.74
N LEU A 53 3.94 -28.95 43.44
CA LEU A 53 5.06 -29.77 42.99
C LEU A 53 5.51 -30.76 44.08
N ALA A 54 5.61 -30.31 45.35
CA ALA A 54 5.91 -31.18 46.46
C ALA A 54 4.95 -32.34 46.60
N GLU A 55 3.66 -32.12 46.43
CA GLU A 55 2.65 -33.19 46.43
C GLU A 55 2.79 -34.15 45.23
N VAL A 56 3.12 -33.61 44.03
CA VAL A 56 3.44 -34.43 42.86
C VAL A 56 4.64 -35.33 43.18
N MET A 57 5.70 -34.77 43.74
CA MET A 57 6.90 -35.53 44.07
C MET A 57 6.69 -36.51 45.22
N ARG A 58 5.90 -36.13 46.24
CA ARG A 58 5.50 -37.07 47.33
C ARG A 58 4.84 -38.35 46.73
N TYR A 59 3.90 -38.16 45.82
CA TYR A 59 3.23 -39.28 45.16
C TYR A 59 4.21 -40.09 44.30
N GLN A 60 5.05 -39.43 43.52
CA GLN A 60 6.04 -40.05 42.64
C GLN A 60 7.07 -40.90 43.42
N LEU A 61 7.48 -40.42 44.58
CA LEU A 61 8.45 -41.08 45.45
C LEU A 61 7.82 -42.09 46.42
N GLY A 62 6.49 -42.28 46.36
CA GLY A 62 5.78 -43.22 47.23
C GLY A 62 5.80 -42.86 48.70
N LYS A 63 5.91 -41.59 49.06
CA LYS A 63 6.00 -41.06 50.43
C LYS A 63 4.62 -40.77 51.01
N SER A 64 4.56 -40.77 52.35
CA SER A 64 3.28 -40.56 53.06
C SER A 64 3.00 -39.07 53.28
N SER A 65 4.05 -38.23 53.41
CA SER A 65 3.97 -36.80 53.66
C SER A 65 5.03 -36.05 52.87
N VAL A 66 4.73 -34.78 52.52
CA VAL A 66 5.72 -33.87 51.94
C VAL A 66 6.84 -33.52 52.94
N THR A 67 6.68 -33.84 54.23
CA THR A 67 7.70 -33.70 55.26
C THR A 67 8.59 -34.94 55.39
N ASP A 68 8.29 -36.03 54.65
CA ASP A 68 9.15 -37.20 54.63
C ASP A 68 10.48 -36.83 53.92
N VAL A 69 11.60 -37.37 54.47
CA VAL A 69 12.92 -37.12 53.90
C VAL A 69 13.18 -38.05 52.71
N VAL A 70 13.93 -37.53 51.74
CA VAL A 70 14.42 -38.28 50.58
C VAL A 70 15.90 -38.05 50.40
N SER A 71 16.60 -39.06 49.93
CA SER A 71 18.02 -39.01 49.56
C SER A 71 18.22 -38.72 48.10
N GLN A 72 19.41 -38.27 47.67
CA GLN A 72 19.74 -38.11 46.27
C GLN A 72 19.51 -39.40 45.46
N SER A 73 19.87 -40.54 46.02
CA SER A 73 19.65 -41.84 45.37
C SER A 73 18.17 -42.16 45.10
N GLU A 74 17.25 -41.66 45.91
CA GLU A 74 15.79 -41.78 45.62
C GLU A 74 15.39 -40.80 44.52
N LEU A 75 15.94 -39.57 44.49
CA LEU A 75 15.71 -38.62 43.42
C LEU A 75 16.30 -39.11 42.08
N ASP A 76 17.48 -39.73 42.10
CA ASP A 76 18.13 -40.33 40.92
C ASP A 76 17.31 -41.46 40.27
N ASN A 77 16.39 -42.07 41.00
CA ASN A 77 15.50 -43.07 40.43
C ASN A 77 14.28 -42.49 39.72
N VAL A 78 14.07 -41.17 39.82
CA VAL A 78 12.96 -40.46 39.14
C VAL A 78 13.37 -40.12 37.71
N THR A 79 12.81 -40.85 36.76
CA THR A 79 13.05 -40.64 35.31
C THR A 79 11.92 -39.94 34.62
N SER A 80 10.74 -39.80 35.24
CA SER A 80 9.57 -39.14 34.67
C SER A 80 8.77 -38.45 35.76
N VAL A 81 8.34 -37.22 35.49
CA VAL A 81 7.44 -36.43 36.34
C VAL A 81 6.26 -35.96 35.53
N ASN A 82 5.04 -36.19 36.06
CA ASN A 82 3.81 -35.64 35.51
C ASN A 82 3.13 -34.74 36.54
N GLY A 83 3.28 -33.43 36.34
CA GLY A 83 2.69 -32.36 37.13
C GLY A 83 1.71 -31.50 36.33
N GLN A 84 1.07 -32.06 35.30
CA GLN A 84 0.09 -31.31 34.49
C GLN A 84 -1.15 -30.93 35.31
N LYS A 85 -1.70 -29.74 35.09
CA LYS A 85 -2.96 -29.26 35.73
C LYS A 85 -2.88 -29.28 37.26
N LYS A 86 -1.80 -28.73 37.80
CA LYS A 86 -1.54 -28.76 39.26
C LYS A 86 -1.41 -27.36 39.88
N GLU A 87 -1.55 -26.31 39.09
CA GLU A 87 -1.35 -24.92 39.56
C GLU A 87 0.08 -24.67 40.10
N ILE A 88 1.10 -25.38 39.57
CA ILE A 88 2.50 -25.22 39.92
C ILE A 88 2.97 -23.85 39.44
N ILE A 89 3.63 -23.10 40.33
CA ILE A 89 4.20 -21.76 40.04
C ILE A 89 5.73 -21.83 39.92
N SER A 90 6.38 -22.72 40.69
CA SER A 90 7.83 -22.87 40.71
C SER A 90 8.24 -24.33 40.57
N ILE A 91 9.25 -24.56 39.73
CA ILE A 91 9.88 -25.88 39.55
C ILE A 91 11.22 -25.98 40.28
N GLU A 92 11.49 -25.11 41.28
CA GLU A 92 12.65 -25.23 42.14
C GLU A 92 12.72 -26.63 42.79
N GLY A 93 13.89 -27.23 42.73
CA GLY A 93 14.12 -28.61 43.19
C GLY A 93 14.19 -29.66 42.06
N VAL A 94 13.63 -29.36 40.88
CA VAL A 94 13.68 -30.27 39.73
C VAL A 94 15.13 -30.51 39.25
N GLN A 95 16.03 -29.57 39.45
CA GLN A 95 17.46 -29.69 39.12
C GLN A 95 18.14 -30.88 39.79
N TYR A 96 17.63 -31.34 40.92
CA TYR A 96 18.14 -32.53 41.63
C TYR A 96 17.72 -33.88 41.03
N LEU A 97 16.80 -33.88 40.03
CA LEU A 97 16.34 -35.08 39.33
C LEU A 97 17.27 -35.40 38.16
N THR A 98 18.53 -35.70 38.43
CA THR A 98 19.61 -35.79 37.43
C THR A 98 19.41 -36.81 36.32
N ASN A 99 18.57 -37.87 36.54
CA ASN A 99 18.25 -38.88 35.55
C ASN A 99 16.88 -38.66 34.91
N LEU A 100 16.28 -37.47 35.05
CA LEU A 100 15.01 -37.15 34.49
C LEU A 100 15.10 -37.13 32.95
N THR A 101 14.22 -37.92 32.32
CA THR A 101 14.09 -38.00 30.86
C THR A 101 12.79 -37.39 30.34
N ASN A 102 11.72 -37.43 31.14
CA ASN A 102 10.40 -36.97 30.77
C ASN A 102 9.85 -35.99 31.81
N LEU A 103 9.49 -34.79 31.41
CA LEU A 103 8.89 -33.79 32.28
C LEU A 103 7.64 -33.21 31.63
N LEU A 104 6.50 -33.44 32.24
CA LEU A 104 5.19 -33.02 31.73
C LEU A 104 4.57 -32.04 32.73
N LEU A 105 4.54 -30.76 32.39
CA LEU A 105 4.10 -29.64 33.25
C LEU A 105 3.09 -28.71 32.53
N ALA A 106 2.38 -29.23 31.55
CA ALA A 106 1.38 -28.43 30.84
C ALA A 106 0.25 -27.95 31.78
N GLU A 107 -0.33 -26.79 31.45
CA GLU A 107 -1.45 -26.16 32.14
C GLU A 107 -1.10 -25.87 33.63
N ASN A 108 -0.08 -25.04 33.83
CA ASN A 108 0.38 -24.53 35.12
C ASN A 108 0.64 -22.99 35.03
N ASN A 109 1.29 -22.42 36.04
CA ASN A 109 1.59 -20.99 36.11
C ASN A 109 3.12 -20.73 36.19
N ILE A 110 3.91 -21.56 35.51
CA ILE A 110 5.37 -21.55 35.59
C ILE A 110 5.90 -20.40 34.70
N ARG A 111 6.82 -19.60 35.26
CA ARG A 111 7.52 -18.51 34.54
C ARG A 111 9.01 -18.73 34.43
N ASP A 112 9.61 -19.31 35.47
CA ASP A 112 11.04 -19.55 35.57
C ASP A 112 11.36 -21.02 35.39
N ILE A 113 12.16 -21.32 34.37
CA ILE A 113 12.63 -22.68 34.04
C ILE A 113 14.14 -22.85 34.22
N GLN A 114 14.81 -21.91 34.93
CA GLN A 114 16.24 -21.99 35.25
C GLN A 114 16.63 -23.35 35.86
N PRO A 115 15.80 -24.02 36.72
CA PRO A 115 16.10 -25.35 37.25
C PRO A 115 16.27 -26.46 36.20
N LEU A 116 15.93 -26.20 34.93
CA LEU A 116 16.09 -27.20 33.84
C LEU A 116 17.48 -27.17 33.20
N GLU A 117 18.26 -26.09 33.35
CA GLU A 117 19.48 -25.78 32.57
C GLU A 117 20.45 -26.96 32.44
N ASN A 118 20.59 -27.78 33.51
CA ASN A 118 21.55 -28.87 33.57
C ASN A 118 20.93 -30.27 33.44
N LEU A 119 19.61 -30.37 33.18
CA LEU A 119 18.93 -31.67 33.03
C LEU A 119 19.11 -32.23 31.62
N THR A 120 20.35 -32.38 31.21
CA THR A 120 20.74 -32.79 29.84
C THR A 120 20.26 -34.19 29.43
N ASN A 121 19.75 -35.00 30.36
CA ASN A 121 19.14 -36.30 30.08
C ASN A 121 17.68 -36.17 29.58
N LEU A 122 17.07 -34.97 29.63
CA LEU A 122 15.71 -34.77 29.16
C LEU A 122 15.58 -35.07 27.66
N THR A 123 14.59 -35.92 27.35
CA THR A 123 14.22 -36.27 25.97
C THR A 123 12.84 -35.79 25.60
N VAL A 124 11.96 -35.59 26.60
CA VAL A 124 10.59 -35.10 26.43
C VAL A 124 10.32 -33.97 27.42
N LEU A 125 9.95 -32.81 26.95
CA LEU A 125 9.51 -31.69 27.77
C LEU A 125 8.20 -31.12 27.22
N ASN A 126 7.19 -31.02 28.08
CA ASN A 126 5.90 -30.41 27.76
C ASN A 126 5.58 -29.32 28.78
N MET A 127 5.54 -28.04 28.29
CA MET A 127 5.30 -26.83 29.07
C MET A 127 4.15 -25.99 28.49
N ILE A 128 3.26 -26.58 27.68
CA ILE A 128 2.11 -25.87 27.08
C ILE A 128 1.24 -25.24 28.18
N ASP A 129 0.62 -24.09 27.90
CA ASP A 129 -0.24 -23.36 28.83
C ASP A 129 0.48 -23.03 30.16
N ASN A 130 1.58 -22.30 30.05
CA ASN A 130 2.31 -21.69 31.16
C ASN A 130 2.48 -20.18 30.91
N GLU A 131 3.38 -19.53 31.62
CA GLU A 131 3.62 -18.10 31.50
C GLU A 131 5.10 -17.81 31.13
N LEU A 132 5.67 -18.59 30.19
CA LEU A 132 7.07 -18.50 29.80
C LEU A 132 7.32 -17.30 28.89
N THR A 133 8.44 -16.60 29.16
CA THR A 133 8.96 -15.56 28.28
C THR A 133 10.44 -15.79 27.93
N ASP A 134 11.19 -16.41 28.83
CA ASP A 134 12.59 -16.77 28.67
C ASP A 134 12.77 -18.28 28.64
N ILE A 135 13.25 -18.79 27.52
CA ILE A 135 13.55 -20.21 27.30
C ILE A 135 15.07 -20.47 27.18
N SER A 136 15.92 -19.51 27.56
CA SER A 136 17.38 -19.66 27.53
C SER A 136 17.90 -20.89 28.25
N PRO A 137 17.29 -21.37 29.40
CA PRO A 137 17.71 -22.59 30.07
C PRO A 137 17.59 -23.87 29.22
N LEU A 138 16.86 -23.85 28.12
CA LEU A 138 16.71 -25.02 27.24
C LEU A 138 17.92 -25.25 26.33
N SER A 139 18.80 -24.28 26.17
CA SER A 139 19.88 -24.29 25.15
C SER A 139 20.83 -25.48 25.22
N ASN A 140 21.02 -26.07 26.41
CA ASN A 140 21.92 -27.20 26.64
C ASN A 140 21.19 -28.58 26.58
N LEU A 141 19.84 -28.60 26.44
CA LEU A 141 19.07 -29.84 26.50
C LEU A 141 19.07 -30.55 25.16
N THR A 142 20.23 -30.80 24.60
CA THR A 142 20.43 -31.31 23.24
C THR A 142 19.92 -32.73 23.01
N ASN A 143 19.55 -33.48 24.06
CA ASN A 143 18.93 -34.78 23.95
C ASN A 143 17.41 -34.74 23.76
N LEU A 144 16.81 -33.55 23.79
CA LEU A 144 15.38 -33.39 23.54
C LEU A 144 15.00 -33.88 22.14
N THR A 145 14.03 -34.77 22.10
CA THR A 145 13.39 -35.26 20.88
C THR A 145 11.97 -34.75 20.73
N LYS A 146 11.31 -34.41 21.85
CA LYS A 146 9.96 -33.84 21.87
C LYS A 146 9.95 -32.60 22.78
N LEU A 147 9.58 -31.49 22.23
CA LEU A 147 9.42 -30.22 22.93
C LEU A 147 8.07 -29.60 22.59
N SER A 148 7.34 -29.22 23.65
CA SER A 148 6.07 -28.53 23.50
C SER A 148 6.07 -27.28 24.38
N LEU A 149 5.97 -26.12 23.75
CA LEU A 149 5.86 -24.79 24.33
C LEU A 149 4.66 -24.10 23.70
N GLY A 150 3.77 -23.51 24.48
CA GLY A 150 2.58 -22.92 23.88
C GLY A 150 1.77 -22.06 24.81
N ASP A 151 1.05 -21.13 24.19
CA ASP A 151 0.25 -20.08 24.83
C ASP A 151 1.04 -19.14 25.75
N ASP A 152 2.32 -19.00 25.42
CA ASP A 152 3.31 -18.18 26.11
C ASP A 152 3.61 -16.88 25.33
N SER A 153 4.37 -15.97 25.94
CA SER A 153 4.87 -14.77 25.28
C SER A 153 6.34 -14.92 24.86
N ILE A 154 6.71 -16.05 24.26
CA ILE A 154 8.05 -16.33 23.78
C ILE A 154 8.31 -15.49 22.51
N ILE A 155 9.38 -14.71 22.53
CA ILE A 155 9.81 -13.88 21.39
C ILE A 155 11.09 -14.44 20.77
N ASP A 156 12.03 -14.88 21.59
CA ASP A 156 13.34 -15.38 21.17
C ASP A 156 13.40 -16.91 21.22
N VAL A 157 13.59 -17.51 20.04
CA VAL A 157 13.73 -18.98 19.88
C VAL A 157 15.19 -19.40 19.62
N SER A 158 16.15 -18.48 19.71
CA SER A 158 17.58 -18.78 19.55
C SER A 158 18.09 -19.89 20.48
N PRO A 159 17.56 -20.07 21.74
CA PRO A 159 17.95 -21.19 22.59
C PRO A 159 17.63 -22.58 22.00
N LEU A 160 16.72 -22.66 21.03
CA LEU A 160 16.35 -23.92 20.38
C LEU A 160 17.31 -24.33 19.24
N ALA A 161 18.12 -23.40 18.72
CA ALA A 161 18.98 -23.59 17.53
C ALA A 161 19.93 -24.81 17.64
N GLY A 162 20.35 -25.18 18.86
CA GLY A 162 21.24 -26.31 19.14
C GLY A 162 20.53 -27.64 19.35
N LEU A 163 19.19 -27.67 19.44
CA LEU A 163 18.42 -28.87 19.78
C LEU A 163 18.17 -29.77 18.55
N THR A 164 19.23 -30.10 17.83
CA THR A 164 19.18 -30.78 16.54
C THR A 164 18.61 -32.22 16.57
N ASN A 165 18.44 -32.80 17.76
CA ASN A 165 17.79 -34.11 17.93
C ASN A 165 16.25 -34.03 17.98
N LEU A 166 15.67 -32.82 17.92
CA LEU A 166 14.23 -32.65 17.93
C LEU A 166 13.59 -33.32 16.71
N ILE A 167 12.59 -34.16 17.00
CA ILE A 167 11.73 -34.85 16.06
C ILE A 167 10.35 -34.17 16.02
N ASN A 168 9.85 -33.80 17.20
CA ASN A 168 8.56 -33.15 17.37
C ASN A 168 8.75 -31.79 18.06
N LEU A 169 8.30 -30.74 17.41
CA LEU A 169 8.25 -29.38 17.98
C LEU A 169 6.82 -28.84 17.88
N TYR A 170 6.25 -28.53 19.04
CA TYR A 170 5.04 -27.72 19.16
C TYR A 170 5.44 -26.38 19.75
N LEU A 171 5.22 -25.29 19.02
CA LEU A 171 5.60 -23.94 19.41
C LEU A 171 4.49 -22.98 19.05
N THR A 172 3.76 -22.50 20.04
CA THR A 172 2.76 -21.44 19.85
C THR A 172 3.10 -20.26 20.74
N SER A 173 2.96 -19.04 20.23
CA SER A 173 3.24 -17.82 20.97
C SER A 173 2.49 -16.63 20.37
N TYR A 174 1.98 -15.75 21.21
CA TYR A 174 1.31 -14.53 20.75
C TYR A 174 2.27 -13.48 20.18
N ASP A 175 3.55 -13.58 20.48
CA ASP A 175 4.55 -12.53 20.21
C ASP A 175 5.66 -12.95 19.25
N LEU A 176 5.71 -14.21 18.82
CA LEU A 176 6.74 -14.74 17.93
C LEU A 176 6.60 -14.17 16.51
N THR A 177 7.66 -13.56 16.01
CA THR A 177 7.73 -12.96 14.67
C THR A 177 8.77 -13.59 13.77
N ASP A 178 9.78 -14.27 14.34
CA ASP A 178 10.90 -14.85 13.62
C ASP A 178 11.21 -16.26 14.13
N VAL A 179 11.37 -17.20 13.21
CA VAL A 179 11.71 -18.61 13.46
C VAL A 179 12.97 -19.03 12.69
N SER A 180 13.75 -18.09 12.18
CA SER A 180 14.95 -18.36 11.39
C SER A 180 16.01 -19.18 12.14
N GLU A 181 16.09 -19.01 13.46
CA GLU A 181 17.03 -19.74 14.33
C GLU A 181 16.75 -21.26 14.38
N LEU A 182 15.55 -21.69 13.98
CA LEU A 182 15.21 -23.12 13.92
C LEU A 182 15.85 -23.85 12.71
N ALA A 183 16.58 -23.16 11.85
CA ALA A 183 17.11 -23.67 10.56
C ALA A 183 17.89 -25.00 10.66
N ASN A 184 18.51 -25.28 11.81
CA ASN A 184 19.32 -26.48 12.02
C ASN A 184 18.50 -27.70 12.50
N LEU A 185 17.20 -27.55 12.78
CA LEU A 185 16.35 -28.64 13.32
C LEU A 185 15.88 -29.59 12.19
N THR A 186 16.80 -30.04 11.37
CA THR A 186 16.55 -30.80 10.13
C THR A 186 16.01 -32.22 10.37
N ASN A 187 16.00 -32.70 11.62
CA ASN A 187 15.44 -33.99 12.01
C ASN A 187 13.93 -33.94 12.32
N LEU A 188 13.32 -32.75 12.29
CA LEU A 188 11.90 -32.60 12.56
C LEU A 188 11.07 -33.42 11.55
N THR A 189 10.16 -34.22 12.12
CA THR A 189 9.10 -34.93 11.38
C THR A 189 7.74 -34.32 11.63
N ASN A 190 7.54 -33.71 12.79
CA ASN A 190 6.30 -33.04 13.15
C ASN A 190 6.60 -31.65 13.68
N LEU A 191 5.99 -30.65 13.04
CA LEU A 191 6.15 -29.25 13.40
C LEU A 191 4.78 -28.59 13.49
N TRP A 192 4.52 -27.96 14.63
CA TRP A 192 3.40 -27.07 14.82
C TRP A 192 3.91 -25.70 15.21
N LEU A 193 3.61 -24.69 14.38
CA LEU A 193 3.92 -23.28 14.63
C LEU A 193 2.61 -22.48 14.56
N SER A 194 2.35 -21.65 15.57
CA SER A 194 1.25 -20.70 15.55
C SER A 194 1.65 -19.39 16.24
N SER A 195 1.47 -18.29 15.52
CA SER A 195 1.57 -16.94 16.09
C SER A 195 0.86 -15.96 15.18
N PRO A 196 -0.02 -15.09 15.70
CA PRO A 196 -0.71 -14.08 14.91
C PRO A 196 0.20 -12.98 14.35
N LYS A 197 1.51 -13.05 14.61
CA LYS A 197 2.52 -12.10 14.12
C LYS A 197 3.54 -12.75 13.18
N LEU A 198 3.52 -14.06 13.02
CA LEU A 198 4.46 -14.78 12.18
C LEU A 198 4.02 -14.72 10.71
N SER A 199 4.86 -14.17 9.84
CA SER A 199 4.61 -14.09 8.40
C SER A 199 5.68 -14.76 7.55
N ASN A 200 6.93 -14.81 8.03
CA ASN A 200 8.05 -15.41 7.30
C ASN A 200 8.35 -16.82 7.81
N VAL A 201 8.17 -17.80 6.93
CA VAL A 201 8.44 -19.23 7.20
C VAL A 201 9.46 -19.81 6.22
N SER A 202 10.35 -19.00 5.66
CA SER A 202 11.38 -19.43 4.70
C SER A 202 12.27 -20.56 5.23
N VAL A 203 12.45 -20.65 6.56
CA VAL A 203 13.20 -21.69 7.26
C VAL A 203 12.67 -23.09 6.98
N LEU A 204 11.36 -23.25 6.66
CA LEU A 204 10.74 -24.52 6.37
C LEU A 204 11.40 -25.26 5.20
N SER A 205 12.03 -24.55 4.27
CA SER A 205 12.77 -25.16 3.16
C SER A 205 13.88 -26.12 3.59
N ASN A 206 14.32 -26.08 4.86
CA ASN A 206 15.34 -26.97 5.42
C ASN A 206 14.78 -28.28 5.98
N PHE A 207 13.46 -28.40 6.20
CA PHE A 207 12.89 -29.48 6.99
C PHE A 207 12.40 -30.67 6.12
N HIS A 208 13.27 -31.20 5.28
CA HIS A 208 12.93 -32.28 4.33
C HIS A 208 12.42 -33.59 4.95
N ASN A 209 12.46 -33.72 6.26
CA ASN A 209 11.95 -34.89 6.98
C ASN A 209 10.53 -34.71 7.49
N LEU A 210 9.92 -33.53 7.32
CA LEU A 210 8.56 -33.30 7.80
C LEU A 210 7.55 -34.23 7.13
N GLU A 211 6.76 -34.85 7.98
CA GLU A 211 5.57 -35.66 7.64
C GLU A 211 4.29 -34.91 8.03
N THR A 212 4.35 -34.12 9.10
CA THR A 212 3.24 -33.29 9.59
C THR A 212 3.71 -31.86 9.77
N LEU A 213 3.00 -30.92 9.14
CA LEU A 213 3.20 -29.50 9.30
C LEU A 213 1.88 -28.79 9.60
N GLN A 214 1.84 -28.03 10.68
CA GLN A 214 0.72 -27.18 11.02
C GLN A 214 1.22 -25.75 11.24
N LEU A 215 0.68 -24.81 10.42
CA LEU A 215 0.96 -23.37 10.46
C LEU A 215 -0.37 -22.62 10.58
N ARG A 216 -1.05 -22.84 11.69
CA ARG A 216 -2.40 -22.34 11.88
C ARG A 216 -2.39 -20.96 12.51
N SER A 217 -3.32 -20.09 12.06
CA SER A 217 -3.52 -18.77 12.66
C SER A 217 -2.24 -17.93 12.68
N THR A 218 -1.63 -17.76 11.49
CA THR A 218 -0.47 -16.91 11.29
C THR A 218 -0.77 -15.84 10.20
N LEU A 219 0.21 -15.03 9.82
CA LEU A 219 0.11 -14.08 8.71
C LEU A 219 0.86 -14.58 7.47
N VAL A 220 0.98 -15.90 7.31
CA VAL A 220 1.70 -16.48 6.18
C VAL A 220 0.88 -16.32 4.90
N SER A 221 1.50 -15.73 3.88
CA SER A 221 0.94 -15.61 2.53
C SER A 221 1.75 -16.38 1.48
N ASP A 222 3.04 -16.61 1.76
CA ASP A 222 3.97 -17.34 0.87
C ASP A 222 4.32 -18.71 1.47
N ILE A 223 3.85 -19.77 0.80
CA ILE A 223 4.14 -21.16 1.15
C ILE A 223 5.11 -21.82 0.15
N THR A 224 5.77 -21.07 -0.71
CA THR A 224 6.80 -21.63 -1.61
C THR A 224 7.93 -22.40 -0.89
N PRO A 225 8.31 -22.06 0.36
CA PRO A 225 9.31 -22.84 1.11
C PRO A 225 8.95 -24.31 1.33
N ILE A 226 7.66 -24.69 1.28
CA ILE A 226 7.26 -26.08 1.51
C ILE A 226 7.30 -26.95 0.22
N ALA A 227 7.50 -26.38 -0.96
CA ALA A 227 7.42 -27.08 -2.25
C ALA A 227 8.23 -28.39 -2.34
N ASN A 228 9.33 -28.47 -1.59
CA ASN A 228 10.22 -29.64 -1.59
C ASN A 228 10.02 -30.57 -0.39
N LEU A 229 9.01 -30.39 0.44
CA LEU A 229 8.73 -31.22 1.61
C LEU A 229 7.96 -32.50 1.19
N LYS A 230 8.56 -33.29 0.33
CA LYS A 230 7.91 -34.44 -0.34
C LYS A 230 7.46 -35.58 0.59
N LYS A 231 7.82 -35.55 1.88
CA LYS A 231 7.37 -36.53 2.88
C LYS A 231 6.08 -36.13 3.59
N LEU A 232 5.59 -34.89 3.34
CA LEU A 232 4.38 -34.42 3.99
C LEU A 232 3.18 -35.33 3.67
N LYS A 233 2.49 -35.72 4.73
CA LYS A 233 1.24 -36.47 4.74
C LYS A 233 0.08 -35.62 5.24
N LEU A 234 0.35 -34.77 6.23
CA LEU A 234 -0.61 -33.83 6.80
C LEU A 234 -0.06 -32.40 6.67
N LEU A 235 -0.84 -31.52 6.09
CA LEU A 235 -0.58 -30.09 6.01
C LEU A 235 -1.82 -29.32 6.46
N ASP A 236 -1.68 -28.53 7.53
CA ASP A 236 -2.69 -27.57 7.95
C ASP A 236 -2.07 -26.16 7.91
N VAL A 237 -2.57 -25.34 6.99
CA VAL A 237 -2.22 -23.91 6.86
C VAL A 237 -3.48 -23.04 6.95
N SER A 238 -4.45 -23.47 7.75
CA SER A 238 -5.70 -22.75 7.95
C SER A 238 -5.51 -21.41 8.69
N MET A 239 -6.46 -20.48 8.48
CA MET A 239 -6.46 -19.15 9.09
C MET A 239 -5.18 -18.35 8.77
N ASN A 240 -4.93 -18.15 7.48
CA ASN A 240 -3.77 -17.45 6.95
C ASN A 240 -4.15 -16.47 5.83
N GLU A 241 -3.16 -15.88 5.16
CA GLU A 241 -3.33 -14.91 4.06
C GLU A 241 -2.94 -15.51 2.69
N ILE A 242 -3.05 -16.84 2.51
CA ILE A 242 -2.56 -17.58 1.35
C ILE A 242 -3.51 -17.35 0.16
N LYS A 243 -2.92 -17.03 -1.01
CA LYS A 243 -3.61 -16.91 -2.30
C LYS A 243 -3.12 -17.93 -3.31
N ASP A 244 -1.80 -18.14 -3.36
CA ASP A 244 -1.13 -19.04 -4.30
C ASP A 244 -0.74 -20.34 -3.61
N ILE A 245 -1.29 -21.46 -4.10
CA ILE A 245 -1.01 -22.80 -3.65
C ILE A 245 -0.29 -23.67 -4.70
N SER A 246 0.28 -23.05 -5.73
CA SER A 246 1.01 -23.75 -6.79
C SER A 246 2.16 -24.63 -6.29
N SER A 247 2.76 -24.23 -5.15
CA SER A 247 3.81 -24.99 -4.45
C SER A 247 3.36 -26.36 -3.93
N LEU A 248 2.04 -26.62 -3.83
CA LEU A 248 1.49 -27.90 -3.35
C LEU A 248 1.46 -28.97 -4.44
N SER A 249 1.50 -28.61 -5.73
CA SER A 249 1.23 -29.49 -6.86
C SER A 249 2.03 -30.80 -6.88
N GLU A 250 3.22 -30.82 -6.30
CA GLU A 250 4.07 -32.00 -6.26
C GLU A 250 4.15 -32.70 -4.91
N LEU A 251 3.33 -32.31 -3.93
CA LEU A 251 3.29 -32.95 -2.61
C LEU A 251 2.36 -34.18 -2.61
N SER A 252 2.62 -35.10 -3.54
CA SER A 252 1.76 -36.24 -3.84
C SER A 252 1.58 -37.25 -2.68
N ASN A 253 2.34 -37.13 -1.59
CA ASN A 253 2.16 -37.96 -0.39
C ASN A 253 1.12 -37.40 0.59
N LEU A 254 0.54 -36.21 0.33
CA LEU A 254 -0.50 -35.66 1.18
C LEU A 254 -1.75 -36.54 1.19
N THR A 255 -2.19 -36.84 2.40
CA THR A 255 -3.43 -37.56 2.70
C THR A 255 -4.46 -36.69 3.39
N GLU A 256 -4.00 -35.63 4.07
CA GLU A 256 -4.83 -34.62 4.74
C GLU A 256 -4.31 -33.23 4.44
N LEU A 257 -5.20 -32.35 3.95
CA LEU A 257 -4.89 -30.98 3.60
C LEU A 257 -5.99 -30.03 4.09
N THR A 258 -5.59 -29.08 4.95
CA THR A 258 -6.46 -28.03 5.49
C THR A 258 -5.98 -26.66 5.00
N LEU A 259 -6.83 -26.00 4.20
CA LEU A 259 -6.64 -24.67 3.61
C LEU A 259 -7.76 -23.71 4.02
N THR A 260 -8.57 -24.07 5.00
CA THR A 260 -9.72 -23.30 5.49
C THR A 260 -9.32 -21.90 5.92
N ASP A 261 -10.15 -20.89 5.62
CA ASP A 261 -9.96 -19.51 6.01
C ASP A 261 -8.64 -18.93 5.45
N ASN A 262 -8.64 -18.77 4.12
CA ASN A 262 -7.57 -18.18 3.34
C ASN A 262 -8.16 -17.33 2.19
N HIS A 263 -7.35 -16.92 1.22
CA HIS A 263 -7.77 -16.13 0.06
C HIS A 263 -7.58 -16.87 -1.26
N ILE A 264 -7.73 -18.19 -1.25
CA ILE A 264 -7.46 -19.06 -2.40
C ILE A 264 -8.62 -18.99 -3.39
N SER A 265 -8.31 -18.74 -4.66
CA SER A 265 -9.28 -18.77 -5.76
C SER A 265 -8.97 -19.85 -6.80
N ASP A 266 -7.69 -20.13 -7.06
CA ASP A 266 -7.23 -21.17 -7.98
C ASP A 266 -6.75 -22.40 -7.21
N ILE A 267 -7.45 -23.53 -7.43
CA ILE A 267 -7.14 -24.81 -6.82
C ILE A 267 -6.62 -25.84 -7.85
N SER A 268 -6.19 -25.40 -9.02
CA SER A 268 -5.66 -26.29 -10.07
C SER A 268 -4.47 -27.15 -9.61
N ALA A 269 -3.67 -26.62 -8.67
CA ALA A 269 -2.54 -27.35 -8.07
C ALA A 269 -2.94 -28.61 -7.31
N LEU A 270 -4.22 -28.77 -6.95
CA LEU A 270 -4.71 -29.93 -6.19
C LEU A 270 -5.04 -31.13 -7.08
N SER A 271 -5.16 -30.96 -8.40
CA SER A 271 -5.61 -32.00 -9.34
C SER A 271 -4.75 -33.28 -9.32
N GLU A 272 -3.46 -33.15 -9.02
CA GLU A 272 -2.52 -34.29 -8.99
C GLU A 272 -2.38 -34.95 -7.60
N LEU A 273 -3.04 -34.39 -6.56
CA LEU A 273 -2.92 -34.87 -5.19
C LEU A 273 -3.88 -36.03 -4.92
N THR A 274 -3.82 -37.07 -5.74
CA THR A 274 -4.77 -38.18 -5.76
C THR A 274 -4.76 -39.07 -4.51
N ASN A 275 -3.80 -38.91 -3.61
CA ASN A 275 -3.75 -39.62 -2.31
C ASN A 275 -4.54 -38.92 -1.20
N LEU A 276 -5.15 -37.75 -1.46
CA LEU A 276 -5.93 -37.03 -0.45
C LEU A 276 -7.18 -37.85 -0.04
N ASN A 277 -7.33 -38.03 1.29
CA ASN A 277 -8.52 -38.58 1.94
C ASN A 277 -9.36 -37.44 2.54
N TYR A 278 -8.71 -36.40 3.08
CA TYR A 278 -9.37 -35.33 3.81
C TYR A 278 -8.93 -33.98 3.21
N LEU A 279 -9.90 -33.19 2.74
CA LEU A 279 -9.62 -31.86 2.12
C LEU A 279 -10.62 -30.84 2.64
N TYR A 280 -10.07 -29.75 3.24
CA TYR A 280 -10.83 -28.67 3.84
C TYR A 280 -10.48 -27.36 3.16
N LEU A 281 -11.46 -26.75 2.46
CA LEU A 281 -11.33 -25.56 1.62
C LEU A 281 -12.35 -24.47 1.99
N ASP A 282 -13.03 -24.61 3.12
CA ASP A 282 -14.06 -23.67 3.56
C ASP A 282 -13.49 -22.24 3.69
N VAL A 283 -14.35 -21.25 3.53
CA VAL A 283 -14.00 -19.82 3.73
C VAL A 283 -12.81 -19.42 2.86
N ASN A 284 -12.99 -19.50 1.55
CA ASN A 284 -12.03 -19.08 0.53
C ASN A 284 -12.74 -18.27 -0.59
N GLN A 285 -12.13 -18.20 -1.76
CA GLN A 285 -12.64 -17.45 -2.93
C GLN A 285 -12.82 -18.37 -4.16
N ILE A 286 -13.07 -19.64 -3.94
CA ILE A 286 -13.09 -20.68 -4.97
C ILE A 286 -14.39 -20.57 -5.78
N SER A 287 -14.27 -20.45 -7.10
CA SER A 287 -15.39 -20.40 -8.04
C SER A 287 -15.50 -21.66 -8.91
N ASP A 288 -14.45 -22.46 -9.01
CA ASP A 288 -14.38 -23.64 -9.87
C ASP A 288 -13.76 -24.82 -9.09
N ILE A 289 -14.55 -25.88 -8.89
CA ILE A 289 -14.09 -27.09 -8.21
C ILE A 289 -13.79 -28.26 -9.15
N SER A 290 -13.75 -28.02 -10.46
CA SER A 290 -13.49 -29.06 -11.47
C SER A 290 -12.12 -29.73 -11.34
N ALA A 291 -11.13 -29.01 -10.76
CA ALA A 291 -9.81 -29.55 -10.48
C ALA A 291 -9.83 -30.73 -9.47
N LEU A 292 -10.91 -30.90 -8.71
CA LEU A 292 -11.04 -31.96 -7.70
C LEU A 292 -11.64 -33.25 -8.26
N ALA A 293 -12.12 -33.27 -9.52
CA ALA A 293 -12.88 -34.36 -10.12
C ALA A 293 -12.22 -35.73 -10.00
N ASP A 294 -10.89 -35.78 -10.14
CA ASP A 294 -10.12 -37.04 -10.17
C ASP A 294 -9.60 -37.50 -8.79
N LEU A 295 -9.93 -36.77 -7.71
CA LEU A 295 -9.52 -37.12 -6.33
C LEU A 295 -10.37 -38.26 -5.75
N SER A 296 -10.25 -39.41 -6.35
CA SER A 296 -11.12 -40.58 -6.06
C SER A 296 -10.97 -41.19 -4.66
N ASN A 297 -9.93 -40.84 -3.92
CA ASN A 297 -9.68 -41.32 -2.57
C ASN A 297 -10.29 -40.44 -1.47
N LEU A 298 -10.93 -39.31 -1.82
CA LEU A 298 -11.54 -38.43 -0.84
C LEU A 298 -12.64 -39.17 -0.05
N GLU A 299 -12.56 -39.05 1.27
CA GLU A 299 -13.55 -39.52 2.26
C GLU A 299 -14.34 -38.31 2.82
N GLU A 300 -13.67 -37.16 2.97
CA GLU A 300 -14.28 -35.90 3.41
C GLU A 300 -13.81 -34.76 2.54
N LEU A 301 -14.77 -33.93 2.10
CA LEU A 301 -14.53 -32.70 1.36
C LEU A 301 -15.41 -31.58 1.91
N TYR A 302 -14.78 -30.53 2.42
CA TYR A 302 -15.45 -29.31 2.87
C TYR A 302 -15.04 -28.16 1.95
N VAL A 303 -16.03 -27.48 1.34
CA VAL A 303 -15.80 -26.38 0.39
C VAL A 303 -16.93 -25.34 0.47
N MET A 304 -17.39 -25.09 1.71
CA MET A 304 -18.49 -24.17 2.01
C MET A 304 -18.00 -22.72 2.17
N ASP A 305 -18.96 -21.81 2.19
CA ASP A 305 -18.78 -20.41 2.58
C ASP A 305 -17.73 -19.65 1.75
N GLN A 306 -17.76 -19.88 0.43
CA GLN A 306 -16.88 -19.15 -0.48
C GLN A 306 -17.37 -17.70 -0.62
N THR A 307 -16.43 -16.74 -0.57
CA THR A 307 -16.72 -15.32 -0.74
C THR A 307 -15.93 -14.78 -1.92
N ILE A 308 -16.62 -14.56 -3.04
CA ILE A 308 -16.00 -14.13 -4.30
C ILE A 308 -16.40 -12.69 -4.56
N THR A 309 -15.45 -11.79 -4.74
CA THR A 309 -15.70 -10.40 -5.11
C THR A 309 -15.13 -10.14 -6.49
N ASN A 310 -15.99 -9.78 -7.43
CA ASN A 310 -15.59 -9.39 -8.78
C ASN A 310 -14.95 -7.99 -8.77
N GLU A 311 -14.23 -7.67 -9.84
CA GLU A 311 -13.78 -6.30 -10.09
C GLU A 311 -14.99 -5.35 -10.20
N PRO A 312 -14.90 -4.12 -9.66
CA PRO A 312 -15.98 -3.15 -9.71
C PRO A 312 -16.42 -2.84 -11.15
N LEU A 313 -17.71 -2.68 -11.36
CA LEU A 313 -18.29 -2.20 -12.63
C LEU A 313 -18.88 -0.80 -12.44
N THR A 314 -18.72 0.04 -13.44
CA THR A 314 -19.45 1.31 -13.50
C THR A 314 -20.95 1.06 -13.50
N PHE A 315 -21.70 1.70 -12.60
CA PHE A 315 -23.14 1.55 -12.50
C PHE A 315 -23.86 1.88 -13.82
N GLN A 316 -24.78 0.99 -14.16
CA GLN A 316 -25.75 1.16 -15.22
C GLN A 316 -27.09 0.59 -14.77
N THR A 317 -28.19 1.09 -15.31
CA THR A 317 -29.53 0.57 -14.98
C THR A 317 -29.74 -0.89 -15.36
N ASN A 318 -28.94 -1.42 -16.30
CA ASN A 318 -28.91 -2.82 -16.67
C ASN A 318 -27.49 -3.36 -16.52
N ILE A 319 -27.26 -4.18 -15.49
CA ILE A 319 -25.98 -4.85 -15.21
C ILE A 319 -26.10 -6.29 -15.67
N VAL A 320 -25.10 -6.76 -16.43
CA VAL A 320 -25.01 -8.14 -16.89
C VAL A 320 -23.60 -8.66 -16.60
N ILE A 321 -23.51 -9.77 -15.87
CA ILE A 321 -22.24 -10.49 -15.65
C ILE A 321 -22.38 -11.96 -16.04
N ASN A 322 -21.26 -12.62 -16.28
CA ASN A 322 -21.24 -14.07 -16.48
C ASN A 322 -21.17 -14.79 -15.13
N ASN A 323 -21.96 -15.83 -14.99
CA ASN A 323 -21.77 -16.81 -13.91
C ASN A 323 -20.46 -17.56 -14.12
N THR A 324 -19.59 -17.56 -13.10
CA THR A 324 -18.27 -18.22 -13.14
C THR A 324 -18.22 -19.48 -12.28
N ILE A 325 -19.28 -19.78 -11.53
CA ILE A 325 -19.29 -20.90 -10.57
C ILE A 325 -19.44 -22.21 -11.32
N LYS A 326 -18.47 -23.11 -11.16
CA LYS A 326 -18.44 -24.42 -11.79
C LYS A 326 -18.34 -25.56 -10.78
N ASP A 327 -19.10 -26.57 -11.03
CA ASP A 327 -19.10 -27.82 -10.25
C ASP A 327 -17.89 -28.73 -10.61
N GLU A 328 -17.87 -29.91 -10.00
CA GLU A 328 -16.85 -30.95 -10.19
C GLU A 328 -16.71 -31.45 -11.64
N ASN A 329 -17.73 -31.25 -12.46
CA ASN A 329 -17.72 -31.60 -13.88
C ASN A 329 -17.41 -30.41 -14.80
N GLY A 330 -17.10 -29.24 -14.22
CA GLY A 330 -16.91 -27.99 -14.96
C GLY A 330 -18.20 -27.37 -15.50
N ALA A 331 -19.37 -27.86 -15.07
CA ALA A 331 -20.65 -27.31 -15.46
C ALA A 331 -21.03 -26.12 -14.57
N LEU A 332 -21.70 -25.11 -15.17
CA LEU A 332 -22.13 -23.93 -14.42
C LEU A 332 -23.18 -24.30 -13.36
N VAL A 333 -22.93 -23.89 -12.13
CA VAL A 333 -23.88 -24.00 -11.02
C VAL A 333 -24.94 -22.91 -11.15
N THR A 334 -26.22 -23.28 -11.16
CA THR A 334 -27.32 -22.32 -11.17
C THR A 334 -27.34 -21.52 -9.86
N PRO A 335 -27.43 -20.17 -9.90
CA PRO A 335 -27.60 -19.37 -8.68
C PRO A 335 -28.81 -19.84 -7.85
N LEU A 336 -28.63 -19.84 -6.52
CA LEU A 336 -29.69 -20.17 -5.57
C LEU A 336 -30.60 -18.97 -5.32
N ASP A 337 -30.00 -17.81 -5.09
CA ASP A 337 -30.68 -16.53 -4.91
C ASP A 337 -29.89 -15.41 -5.60
N ILE A 338 -30.60 -14.38 -6.07
CA ILE A 338 -29.99 -13.23 -6.76
C ILE A 338 -30.63 -11.97 -6.17
N SER A 339 -29.79 -11.06 -5.65
CA SER A 339 -30.24 -9.81 -5.05
C SER A 339 -31.04 -8.94 -6.03
N ASP A 340 -31.76 -7.94 -5.52
CA ASP A 340 -32.40 -6.85 -6.26
C ASP A 340 -33.28 -7.31 -7.44
N ASN A 341 -33.97 -8.44 -7.25
CA ASN A 341 -34.80 -9.08 -8.27
C ASN A 341 -34.06 -9.39 -9.58
N GLY A 342 -32.78 -9.68 -9.49
CA GLY A 342 -31.99 -10.13 -10.63
C GLY A 342 -32.49 -11.43 -11.22
N SER A 343 -32.04 -11.78 -12.40
CA SER A 343 -32.46 -12.98 -13.11
C SER A 343 -31.28 -13.72 -13.72
N TYR A 344 -31.42 -15.04 -13.87
CA TYR A 344 -30.40 -15.88 -14.50
C TYR A 344 -30.90 -16.48 -15.79
N THR A 345 -30.14 -16.29 -16.85
CA THR A 345 -30.28 -17.02 -18.12
C THR A 345 -28.87 -17.43 -18.55
N SER A 346 -28.57 -18.72 -18.39
CA SER A 346 -27.23 -19.25 -18.59
C SER A 346 -26.56 -18.73 -19.87
N PRO A 347 -25.33 -18.20 -19.80
CA PRO A 347 -24.49 -18.08 -18.62
C PRO A 347 -24.65 -16.76 -17.86
N ASN A 348 -25.61 -15.89 -18.20
CA ASN A 348 -25.72 -14.51 -17.76
C ASN A 348 -26.59 -14.33 -16.52
N ILE A 349 -26.13 -13.52 -15.59
CA ILE A 349 -26.90 -12.96 -14.48
C ILE A 349 -27.16 -11.49 -14.82
N THR A 350 -28.42 -11.05 -14.70
CA THR A 350 -28.85 -9.72 -15.12
C THR A 350 -29.62 -9.03 -14.00
N TRP A 351 -29.29 -7.78 -13.72
CA TRP A 351 -30.01 -6.88 -12.83
C TRP A 351 -30.54 -5.68 -13.60
N ASN A 352 -31.81 -5.30 -13.33
CA ASN A 352 -32.42 -4.06 -13.82
C ASN A 352 -32.64 -3.15 -12.61
N LEU A 353 -31.68 -2.25 -12.36
CA LEU A 353 -31.62 -1.42 -11.17
C LEU A 353 -32.24 -0.04 -11.45
N PRO A 354 -33.29 0.37 -10.71
CA PRO A 354 -33.96 1.66 -10.95
C PRO A 354 -33.13 2.86 -10.45
N ALA A 355 -32.18 2.63 -9.56
CA ALA A 355 -31.28 3.63 -8.98
C ALA A 355 -29.95 2.98 -8.62
N TYR A 356 -28.94 3.83 -8.35
CA TYR A 356 -27.64 3.37 -7.91
C TYR A 356 -27.73 2.57 -6.61
N THR A 357 -26.93 1.52 -6.54
CA THR A 357 -26.59 0.74 -5.35
C THR A 357 -25.09 0.43 -5.41
N ASP A 358 -24.45 0.34 -4.27
CA ASP A 358 -23.00 0.10 -4.16
C ASP A 358 -22.61 -1.31 -4.64
N GLU A 359 -23.56 -2.27 -4.61
CA GLU A 359 -23.28 -3.68 -4.88
C GLU A 359 -24.55 -4.44 -5.24
N VAL A 360 -24.40 -5.46 -6.05
CA VAL A 360 -25.35 -6.56 -6.22
C VAL A 360 -24.64 -7.89 -6.00
N ASN A 361 -25.39 -8.95 -5.67
CA ASN A 361 -24.80 -10.25 -5.39
C ASN A 361 -25.70 -11.41 -5.82
N TYR A 362 -25.15 -12.60 -5.83
CA TYR A 362 -25.89 -13.85 -5.92
C TYR A 362 -25.24 -14.93 -5.08
N THR A 363 -26.06 -15.84 -4.57
CA THR A 363 -25.59 -17.01 -3.83
C THR A 363 -25.66 -18.25 -4.70
N PHE A 364 -24.87 -19.26 -4.35
CA PHE A 364 -24.89 -20.54 -5.02
C PHE A 364 -24.78 -21.69 -4.01
N GLU A 365 -25.36 -22.80 -4.39
CA GLU A 365 -25.29 -24.07 -3.65
C GLU A 365 -25.24 -25.24 -4.62
N LYS A 366 -24.30 -26.16 -4.40
CA LYS A 366 -24.17 -27.41 -5.11
C LYS A 366 -23.81 -28.50 -4.13
N MET A 367 -24.57 -29.56 -4.16
CA MET A 367 -24.29 -30.80 -3.43
C MET A 367 -23.81 -31.87 -4.42
N GLY A 368 -22.85 -32.68 -4.00
CA GLY A 368 -22.32 -33.77 -4.80
C GLY A 368 -21.43 -34.67 -4.01
N SER A 369 -20.65 -35.49 -4.69
CA SER A 369 -19.61 -36.31 -4.10
C SER A 369 -18.41 -36.42 -5.07
N ILE A 370 -17.22 -36.44 -4.50
CA ILE A 370 -15.97 -36.73 -5.22
C ILE A 370 -15.31 -37.91 -4.44
N GLY A 371 -14.99 -38.98 -5.12
CA GLY A 371 -14.64 -40.23 -4.45
C GLY A 371 -15.79 -40.74 -3.57
N ASN A 372 -15.53 -40.98 -2.28
CA ASN A 372 -16.53 -41.28 -1.26
C ASN A 372 -16.92 -40.05 -0.43
N GLY A 373 -16.29 -38.91 -0.61
CA GLY A 373 -16.50 -37.67 0.12
C GLY A 373 -17.72 -36.91 -0.40
N PRO A 374 -18.81 -36.80 0.35
CA PRO A 374 -19.87 -35.85 0.02
C PRO A 374 -19.36 -34.43 0.20
N PHE A 375 -19.86 -33.49 -0.61
CA PHE A 375 -19.54 -32.09 -0.46
C PHE A 375 -20.76 -31.17 -0.54
N TYR A 376 -20.60 -30.00 0.08
CA TYR A 376 -21.44 -28.84 -0.09
C TYR A 376 -20.55 -27.72 -0.62
N PHE A 377 -20.80 -27.27 -1.85
CA PHE A 377 -20.12 -26.13 -2.46
C PHE A 377 -21.07 -24.95 -2.42
N THR A 378 -20.83 -24.03 -1.51
CA THR A 378 -21.70 -22.87 -1.26
C THR A 378 -20.89 -21.60 -1.20
N GLY A 379 -21.56 -20.48 -1.50
CA GLY A 379 -20.93 -19.18 -1.37
C GLY A 379 -21.76 -18.04 -1.90
N THR A 380 -21.16 -16.86 -1.86
CA THR A 380 -21.75 -15.63 -2.39
C THR A 380 -20.75 -14.95 -3.33
N VAL A 381 -21.26 -14.52 -4.47
CA VAL A 381 -20.52 -13.69 -5.43
C VAL A 381 -21.03 -12.27 -5.33
N TYR A 382 -20.14 -11.36 -5.01
CA TYR A 382 -20.37 -9.93 -4.91
C TYR A 382 -19.91 -9.23 -6.19
N GLN A 383 -20.75 -8.35 -6.72
CA GLN A 383 -20.42 -7.47 -7.83
C GLN A 383 -20.52 -6.02 -7.35
N PRO A 384 -19.40 -5.40 -6.95
CA PRO A 384 -19.37 -4.00 -6.61
C PRO A 384 -19.70 -3.12 -7.81
N LEU A 385 -20.40 -2.01 -7.56
CA LEU A 385 -20.78 -1.02 -8.55
C LEU A 385 -20.24 0.35 -8.14
N GLU A 386 -19.67 1.06 -9.10
CA GLU A 386 -19.18 2.42 -8.90
C GLU A 386 -20.15 3.42 -9.52
N GLU A 387 -20.57 4.42 -8.75
CA GLU A 387 -21.39 5.50 -9.28
C GLU A 387 -20.59 6.29 -10.33
N VAL A 388 -21.24 6.61 -11.47
CA VAL A 388 -20.65 7.54 -12.43
C VAL A 388 -20.68 8.93 -11.81
N PRO A 389 -19.55 9.54 -11.52
CA PRO A 389 -19.56 10.88 -10.97
C PRO A 389 -20.25 11.84 -11.94
N ALA A 390 -21.14 12.69 -11.43
CA ALA A 390 -21.80 13.71 -12.25
C ALA A 390 -20.74 14.63 -12.88
N THR A 391 -20.91 14.90 -14.18
CA THR A 391 -20.12 15.90 -14.90
C THR A 391 -20.93 17.18 -15.09
N TYR A 392 -20.25 18.30 -15.12
CA TYR A 392 -20.82 19.62 -15.37
C TYR A 392 -19.93 20.37 -16.34
N ASN A 393 -20.52 21.33 -17.08
CA ASN A 393 -19.79 22.11 -18.04
C ASN A 393 -19.07 23.27 -17.36
N VAL A 394 -17.77 23.43 -17.64
CA VAL A 394 -17.08 24.69 -17.47
C VAL A 394 -16.98 25.39 -18.81
N ILE A 395 -17.39 26.65 -18.86
CA ILE A 395 -17.34 27.49 -20.06
C ILE A 395 -16.27 28.56 -19.82
N PHE A 396 -15.27 28.63 -20.69
CA PHE A 396 -14.25 29.67 -20.70
C PHE A 396 -14.65 30.74 -21.73
N ASP A 397 -15.00 31.95 -21.25
CA ASP A 397 -15.45 33.07 -22.07
C ASP A 397 -14.32 34.13 -22.23
N ILE A 398 -13.88 34.34 -23.45
CA ILE A 398 -12.90 35.37 -23.82
C ILE A 398 -13.61 36.40 -24.68
N ASP A 399 -14.05 37.51 -24.09
CA ASP A 399 -14.77 38.60 -24.79
C ASP A 399 -15.98 38.10 -25.63
N GLY A 400 -16.66 37.03 -25.17
CA GLY A 400 -17.82 36.43 -25.85
C GLY A 400 -17.49 35.25 -26.78
N VAL A 401 -16.23 34.88 -26.93
CA VAL A 401 -15.82 33.64 -27.58
C VAL A 401 -15.71 32.56 -26.48
N GLN A 402 -16.49 31.50 -26.62
CA GLN A 402 -16.67 30.48 -25.60
C GLN A 402 -16.10 29.14 -26.02
N ASN A 403 -15.34 28.51 -25.13
CA ASN A 403 -14.99 27.09 -25.17
C ASN A 403 -15.61 26.43 -23.94
N SER A 404 -16.10 25.18 -24.10
CA SER A 404 -16.64 24.40 -22.98
C SER A 404 -15.97 23.04 -22.92
N GLU A 405 -15.82 22.52 -21.71
CA GLU A 405 -15.42 21.15 -21.43
C GLU A 405 -16.28 20.57 -20.30
N GLU A 406 -16.47 19.26 -20.32
CA GLU A 406 -17.15 18.54 -19.24
C GLU A 406 -16.12 18.12 -18.20
N VAL A 407 -16.38 18.44 -16.93
CA VAL A 407 -15.51 18.13 -15.81
C VAL A 407 -16.32 17.46 -14.70
N VAL A 408 -15.72 16.44 -14.10
CA VAL A 408 -16.31 15.71 -12.97
C VAL A 408 -16.45 16.64 -11.75
N VAL A 409 -17.56 16.56 -11.03
CA VAL A 409 -17.76 17.28 -9.77
C VAL A 409 -16.60 17.02 -8.79
N ASP A 410 -16.22 18.04 -8.03
CA ASP A 410 -15.08 18.02 -7.10
C ASP A 410 -13.68 17.81 -7.71
N ALA A 411 -13.55 17.70 -9.03
CA ALA A 411 -12.25 17.71 -9.70
C ALA A 411 -11.68 19.13 -9.82
N LEU A 412 -10.36 19.26 -9.87
CA LEU A 412 -9.69 20.48 -10.24
C LEU A 412 -9.80 20.68 -11.75
N LEU A 413 -9.94 21.95 -12.19
CA LEU A 413 -9.90 22.29 -13.61
C LEU A 413 -8.46 22.37 -14.10
N GLU A 414 -8.24 22.03 -15.36
CA GLU A 414 -6.97 22.35 -16.03
C GLU A 414 -6.98 23.82 -16.45
N GLU A 415 -5.89 24.58 -16.11
CA GLU A 415 -5.80 25.99 -16.46
C GLU A 415 -5.57 26.14 -17.97
N PRO A 416 -6.50 26.79 -18.72
CA PRO A 416 -6.27 27.07 -20.13
C PRO A 416 -5.10 28.00 -20.37
N ALA A 417 -4.47 27.88 -21.53
CA ALA A 417 -3.42 28.83 -21.94
C ALA A 417 -3.91 30.27 -21.84
N ALA A 418 -3.09 31.15 -21.24
CA ALA A 418 -3.43 32.55 -21.06
C ALA A 418 -3.76 33.24 -22.41
N PRO A 419 -4.98 33.76 -22.58
CA PRO A 419 -5.37 34.41 -23.81
C PRO A 419 -4.61 35.76 -23.99
N THR A 420 -4.33 36.10 -25.24
CA THR A 420 -3.66 37.34 -25.59
C THR A 420 -4.64 38.39 -26.14
N LYS A 421 -4.48 39.64 -25.72
CA LYS A 421 -5.27 40.78 -26.20
C LYS A 421 -4.34 41.97 -26.36
N GLU A 422 -4.31 42.55 -27.58
CA GLU A 422 -3.43 43.66 -27.90
C GLU A 422 -3.66 44.86 -26.97
N GLY A 423 -2.61 45.35 -26.37
CA GLY A 423 -2.66 46.48 -25.45
C GLY A 423 -3.19 46.18 -24.06
N TYR A 424 -3.38 44.90 -23.72
CA TYR A 424 -3.87 44.44 -22.43
C TYR A 424 -3.01 43.32 -21.90
N THR A 425 -3.00 43.18 -20.58
CA THR A 425 -2.38 42.07 -19.87
C THR A 425 -3.48 41.20 -19.26
N PHE A 426 -3.45 39.88 -19.51
CA PHE A 426 -4.35 38.95 -18.89
C PHE A 426 -4.12 38.88 -17.38
N THR A 427 -5.19 38.97 -16.58
CA THR A 427 -5.12 38.97 -15.10
C THR A 427 -5.58 37.68 -14.48
N GLY A 428 -6.28 36.82 -15.22
CA GLY A 428 -6.77 35.55 -14.79
C GLY A 428 -8.18 35.27 -15.25
N TRP A 429 -8.67 34.13 -14.82
CA TRP A 429 -10.05 33.67 -15.01
C TRP A 429 -10.87 34.02 -13.77
N TYR A 430 -12.09 34.55 -13.97
CA TYR A 430 -12.96 35.04 -12.91
C TYR A 430 -14.39 34.53 -13.12
N ASP A 431 -15.15 34.41 -12.02
CA ASP A 431 -16.56 33.97 -12.03
C ASP A 431 -17.54 35.02 -12.59
N ALA A 432 -17.07 36.21 -12.93
CA ALA A 432 -17.85 37.29 -13.50
C ALA A 432 -17.11 38.02 -14.62
N LYS A 433 -17.83 38.64 -15.58
CA LYS A 433 -17.24 39.43 -16.71
C LYS A 433 -16.43 40.61 -16.23
N THR A 434 -16.81 41.20 -15.10
CA THR A 434 -16.12 42.36 -14.48
C THR A 434 -16.17 42.21 -12.97
N GLY A 435 -15.04 42.41 -12.30
CA GLY A 435 -14.93 42.07 -10.86
C GLY A 435 -15.04 40.58 -10.65
N GLY A 436 -15.76 40.15 -9.61
CA GLY A 436 -15.89 38.76 -9.24
C GLY A 436 -14.66 38.19 -8.53
N GLU A 437 -14.72 36.91 -8.24
CA GLU A 437 -13.60 36.18 -7.62
C GLU A 437 -12.76 35.49 -8.67
N LYS A 438 -11.43 35.55 -8.47
CA LYS A 438 -10.49 34.90 -9.36
C LYS A 438 -10.49 33.40 -9.05
N TRP A 439 -10.61 32.59 -10.08
CA TRP A 439 -10.52 31.14 -9.98
C TRP A 439 -9.07 30.72 -9.72
N ASP A 440 -8.86 29.89 -8.70
CA ASP A 440 -7.58 29.28 -8.38
C ASP A 440 -7.57 27.81 -8.82
N PHE A 441 -6.92 27.52 -9.93
CA PHE A 441 -6.85 26.15 -10.51
C PHE A 441 -6.14 25.14 -9.62
N THR A 442 -5.48 25.59 -8.55
CA THR A 442 -4.80 24.69 -7.60
C THR A 442 -5.67 24.27 -6.42
N THR A 443 -6.74 25.01 -6.16
CA THR A 443 -7.58 24.79 -4.96
C THR A 443 -9.07 24.71 -5.27
N ASP A 444 -9.56 25.45 -6.29
CA ASP A 444 -10.98 25.51 -6.59
C ASP A 444 -11.40 24.30 -7.41
N LYS A 445 -12.47 23.67 -6.95
CA LYS A 445 -13.00 22.42 -7.53
C LYS A 445 -14.28 22.69 -8.28
N MET A 446 -14.54 21.85 -9.29
CA MET A 446 -15.77 21.90 -10.06
C MET A 446 -16.99 21.74 -9.16
N PRO A 447 -17.88 22.73 -9.05
CA PRO A 447 -19.10 22.59 -8.25
C PRO A 447 -20.14 21.71 -8.96
N ALA A 448 -21.14 21.24 -8.22
CA ALA A 448 -22.26 20.45 -8.75
C ALA A 448 -23.23 21.30 -9.60
N LYS A 449 -22.70 22.07 -10.55
CA LYS A 449 -23.45 22.90 -11.53
C LYS A 449 -22.50 23.38 -12.62
N ASP A 450 -23.07 23.71 -13.77
CA ASP A 450 -22.33 24.42 -14.83
C ASP A 450 -21.82 25.78 -14.34
N ILE A 451 -20.60 26.13 -14.74
CA ILE A 451 -19.97 27.41 -14.44
C ILE A 451 -19.44 28.09 -15.71
N THR A 452 -19.30 29.40 -15.64
CA THR A 452 -18.62 30.19 -16.68
C THR A 452 -17.51 30.99 -16.05
N LEU A 453 -16.30 30.83 -16.57
CA LEU A 453 -15.12 31.58 -16.19
C LEU A 453 -14.78 32.59 -17.29
N TYR A 454 -14.62 33.84 -16.92
CA TYR A 454 -14.39 34.95 -17.83
C TYR A 454 -12.92 35.37 -17.77
N ALA A 455 -12.29 35.45 -18.93
CA ALA A 455 -10.97 36.06 -19.05
C ALA A 455 -11.05 37.56 -18.74
N GLN A 456 -10.35 38.02 -17.73
CA GLN A 456 -10.24 39.46 -17.46
C GLN A 456 -8.84 39.98 -17.80
N PHE A 457 -8.83 41.26 -18.19
CA PHE A 457 -7.63 41.92 -18.69
C PHE A 457 -7.48 43.29 -18.05
N SER A 458 -6.24 43.69 -17.75
CA SER A 458 -5.88 45.05 -17.39
C SER A 458 -5.33 45.77 -18.59
N ILE A 459 -5.75 47.02 -18.79
CA ILE A 459 -5.23 47.85 -19.88
C ILE A 459 -3.76 48.22 -19.60
N ASN A 460 -2.92 48.10 -20.60
CA ASN A 460 -1.51 48.41 -20.48
C ASN A 460 -1.25 49.92 -20.69
N ASN A 461 -0.22 50.39 -20.04
CA ASN A 461 0.27 51.77 -20.18
C ASN A 461 1.53 51.77 -21.05
N TYR A 462 1.59 52.75 -21.95
CA TYR A 462 2.72 52.96 -22.84
C TYR A 462 3.25 54.39 -22.72
N LYS A 463 4.53 54.59 -23.05
CA LYS A 463 5.23 55.82 -22.90
C LYS A 463 5.30 56.55 -24.25
N ALA A 464 4.75 57.78 -24.29
CA ALA A 464 4.99 58.70 -25.39
C ALA A 464 6.13 59.65 -25.02
N ILE A 465 7.18 59.64 -25.80
CA ILE A 465 8.38 60.53 -25.67
C ILE A 465 8.26 61.69 -26.66
N PHE A 466 8.48 62.89 -26.19
CA PHE A 466 8.48 64.07 -26.97
C PHE A 466 9.93 64.58 -27.08
N ASP A 467 10.49 64.53 -28.27
CA ASP A 467 11.89 64.92 -28.55
C ASP A 467 11.93 66.27 -29.25
N VAL A 468 12.58 67.25 -28.60
CA VAL A 468 12.87 68.56 -29.15
C VAL A 468 14.39 68.67 -29.32
N ASP A 469 14.89 68.42 -30.51
CA ASP A 469 16.33 68.50 -30.87
C ASP A 469 17.23 67.70 -29.89
N GLY A 470 16.74 66.49 -29.41
CA GLY A 470 17.47 65.61 -28.47
C GLY A 470 17.12 65.82 -26.99
N THR A 471 16.38 66.89 -26.67
CA THR A 471 15.84 67.06 -25.31
C THR A 471 14.47 66.38 -25.23
N THR A 472 14.33 65.42 -24.33
CA THR A 472 13.13 64.61 -24.26
C THR A 472 12.30 64.85 -23.00
N THR A 473 10.98 64.89 -23.17
CA THR A 473 9.99 64.78 -22.10
C THR A 473 9.10 63.57 -22.41
N SER A 474 8.32 63.07 -21.44
CA SER A 474 7.44 61.96 -21.71
C SER A 474 6.18 61.99 -20.86
N GLN A 475 5.13 61.35 -21.35
CA GLN A 475 3.93 61.02 -20.60
C GLN A 475 3.63 59.53 -20.76
N THR A 476 3.03 58.92 -19.73
CA THR A 476 2.58 57.53 -19.74
C THR A 476 1.06 57.56 -19.79
N VAL A 477 0.48 56.87 -20.75
CA VAL A 477 -0.98 56.80 -20.97
C VAL A 477 -1.42 55.42 -21.29
N ASN A 478 -2.69 55.14 -21.04
CA ASN A 478 -3.27 53.86 -21.39
C ASN A 478 -3.33 53.63 -22.90
N TYR A 479 -3.24 52.37 -23.31
CA TYR A 479 -3.51 51.99 -24.69
C TYR A 479 -4.84 52.58 -25.18
N GLN A 480 -4.88 53.02 -26.45
CA GLN A 480 -6.03 53.69 -27.09
C GLN A 480 -6.48 55.02 -26.44
N SER A 481 -5.75 55.57 -25.51
CA SER A 481 -6.01 56.90 -24.96
C SER A 481 -5.36 58.00 -25.84
N LEU A 482 -5.97 59.18 -25.85
CA LEU A 482 -5.36 60.35 -26.48
C LEU A 482 -4.20 60.88 -25.63
N LEU A 483 -3.15 61.39 -26.30
CA LEU A 483 -2.05 62.08 -25.63
C LEU A 483 -2.48 63.51 -25.28
N THR A 484 -2.01 64.01 -24.15
CA THR A 484 -2.08 65.47 -23.85
C THR A 484 -1.05 66.15 -24.67
N LYS A 485 -1.49 67.13 -25.49
CA LYS A 485 -0.57 67.92 -26.30
C LYS A 485 0.42 68.72 -25.43
N PRO A 486 1.74 68.56 -25.58
CA PRO A 486 2.69 69.38 -24.87
C PRO A 486 2.63 70.84 -25.36
N THR A 487 3.11 71.79 -24.55
CA THR A 487 3.31 73.17 -24.98
C THR A 487 4.19 73.20 -26.23
N ASP A 488 3.77 73.97 -27.23
CA ASP A 488 4.51 74.11 -28.49
C ASP A 488 5.94 74.62 -28.21
N PRO A 489 6.99 73.91 -28.61
CA PRO A 489 8.35 74.30 -28.34
C PRO A 489 8.75 75.52 -29.26
N THR A 490 9.60 76.38 -28.72
CA THR A 490 10.13 77.54 -29.48
C THR A 490 11.56 77.25 -29.87
N LYS A 491 11.92 77.73 -31.13
CA LYS A 491 13.27 77.64 -31.65
C LYS A 491 13.55 78.95 -32.43
N GLU A 492 14.60 79.63 -32.02
CA GLU A 492 14.94 80.91 -32.62
C GLU A 492 15.18 80.77 -34.13
N GLY A 493 14.51 81.64 -34.93
CA GLY A 493 14.59 81.59 -36.39
C GLY A 493 13.75 80.53 -37.07
N TYR A 494 12.92 79.81 -36.33
CA TYR A 494 12.08 78.74 -36.86
C TYR A 494 10.64 78.85 -36.35
N THR A 495 9.71 78.34 -37.15
CA THR A 495 8.30 78.19 -36.78
C THR A 495 8.03 76.70 -36.51
N PHE A 496 7.45 76.33 -35.33
CA PHE A 496 7.04 74.99 -35.01
C PHE A 496 5.91 74.57 -35.95
N THR A 497 6.08 73.38 -36.59
CA THR A 497 5.10 72.83 -37.54
C THR A 497 4.24 71.73 -36.95
N GLY A 498 4.70 71.11 -35.87
CA GLY A 498 3.97 70.08 -35.18
C GLY A 498 4.88 68.98 -34.63
N TRP A 499 4.24 68.01 -34.03
CA TRP A 499 4.85 66.78 -33.57
C TRP A 499 4.69 65.70 -34.63
N TYR A 500 5.71 64.91 -34.90
CA TYR A 500 5.74 63.89 -35.96
C TYR A 500 6.35 62.60 -35.48
N ASP A 501 5.98 61.47 -36.08
CA ASP A 501 6.48 60.16 -35.77
C ASP A 501 7.93 59.90 -36.25
N ALA A 502 8.55 60.84 -36.93
CA ALA A 502 9.92 60.77 -37.39
C ALA A 502 10.64 62.12 -37.21
N LYS A 503 11.98 62.11 -37.08
CA LYS A 503 12.81 63.34 -36.93
C LYS A 503 12.69 64.29 -38.12
N THR A 504 12.50 63.73 -39.31
CA THR A 504 12.33 64.47 -40.54
C THR A 504 11.30 63.83 -41.42
N GLY A 505 10.33 64.59 -41.96
CA GLY A 505 9.18 64.00 -42.62
C GLY A 505 8.28 63.26 -41.63
N GLY A 506 7.74 62.12 -42.05
CA GLY A 506 6.83 61.32 -41.24
C GLY A 506 5.41 61.91 -41.19
N ASN A 507 4.54 61.24 -40.36
CA ASN A 507 3.16 61.64 -40.16
C ASN A 507 3.07 62.63 -39.00
N LYS A 508 2.29 63.69 -39.18
CA LYS A 508 1.99 64.58 -38.09
C LYS A 508 1.01 63.99 -37.14
N TRP A 509 1.32 63.99 -35.86
CA TRP A 509 0.45 63.49 -34.79
C TRP A 509 -0.70 64.46 -34.53
N ASP A 510 -1.91 63.95 -34.61
CA ASP A 510 -3.12 64.69 -34.26
C ASP A 510 -3.59 64.30 -32.84
N PHE A 511 -3.37 65.20 -31.89
CA PHE A 511 -3.72 64.98 -30.48
C PHE A 511 -5.24 64.82 -30.22
N THR A 512 -6.08 65.09 -31.25
CA THR A 512 -7.54 64.95 -31.14
C THR A 512 -8.06 63.62 -31.65
N THR A 513 -7.29 62.93 -32.47
CA THR A 513 -7.73 61.67 -33.12
C THR A 513 -6.77 60.51 -32.91
N ASP A 514 -5.44 60.77 -32.86
CA ASP A 514 -4.47 59.69 -32.78
C ASP A 514 -4.36 59.17 -31.36
N LYS A 515 -4.48 57.86 -31.25
CA LYS A 515 -4.50 57.13 -29.97
C LYS A 515 -3.18 56.41 -29.75
N MET A 516 -2.81 56.27 -28.48
CA MET A 516 -1.63 55.51 -28.07
C MET A 516 -1.66 54.10 -28.58
N PRO A 517 -0.69 53.66 -29.39
CA PRO A 517 -0.61 52.25 -29.83
C PRO A 517 -0.15 51.30 -28.71
N ALA A 518 -0.10 50.03 -29.01
CA ALA A 518 0.34 48.99 -28.06
C ALA A 518 1.88 48.89 -27.93
N ASN A 519 2.56 50.05 -28.03
CA ASN A 519 4.01 50.17 -27.85
C ASN A 519 4.36 51.60 -27.49
N ASP A 520 5.53 51.81 -26.93
CA ASP A 520 6.12 53.14 -26.72
C ASP A 520 6.38 53.84 -28.04
N ILE A 521 6.12 55.14 -28.08
CA ILE A 521 6.36 55.96 -29.25
C ILE A 521 7.25 57.16 -28.94
N THR A 522 7.91 57.68 -29.98
CA THR A 522 8.64 58.96 -29.90
C THR A 522 8.09 59.90 -30.94
N LEU A 523 7.68 61.10 -30.49
CA LEU A 523 7.21 62.15 -31.32
C LEU A 523 8.25 63.26 -31.34
N TYR A 524 8.62 63.69 -32.52
CA TYR A 524 9.68 64.69 -32.78
C TYR A 524 9.10 66.03 -33.12
N ALA A 525 9.57 67.07 -32.45
CA ALA A 525 9.23 68.45 -32.83
C ALA A 525 9.89 68.80 -34.16
N GLN A 526 9.07 69.16 -35.14
CA GLN A 526 9.60 69.64 -36.41
C GLN A 526 9.35 71.15 -36.56
N PHE A 527 10.29 71.83 -37.25
CA PHE A 527 10.32 73.24 -37.39
C PHE A 527 10.60 73.60 -38.86
N SER A 528 9.97 74.69 -39.37
CA SER A 528 10.28 75.31 -40.64
C SER A 528 11.13 76.56 -40.41
N LYS A 529 12.21 76.76 -41.17
CA LYS A 529 13.03 77.96 -41.09
C LYS A 529 12.21 79.21 -41.53
N ASN A 530 12.21 80.26 -40.72
CA ASN A 530 11.54 81.49 -41.06
C ASN A 530 12.23 82.15 -42.26
N PRO A 531 11.49 82.76 -43.22
CA PRO A 531 12.08 83.43 -44.33
C PRO A 531 12.94 84.64 -43.82
N GLU A 532 14.19 84.74 -44.28
CA GLU A 532 15.05 85.92 -44.04
C GLU A 532 14.45 87.13 -44.77
N ASN A 533 14.16 88.24 -44.05
CA ASN A 533 13.77 89.50 -44.62
C ASN A 533 14.95 90.07 -45.42
N GLY A 534 14.99 89.87 -46.74
CA GLY A 534 15.93 90.47 -47.67
C GLY A 534 15.16 91.19 -48.76
N GLY A 535 15.41 92.55 -48.84
CA GLY A 535 14.70 93.58 -49.57
C GLY A 535 14.47 93.35 -51.06
N THR A 536 13.42 93.99 -51.45
CA THR A 536 13.02 94.57 -52.76
C THR A 536 13.95 94.32 -53.94
N ASP A 537 13.42 93.66 -54.99
CA ASP A 537 13.31 94.27 -56.32
C ASP A 537 12.35 93.46 -57.22
N THR A 538 11.40 94.13 -57.82
CA THR A 538 10.49 93.78 -58.91
C THR A 538 11.11 94.08 -60.23
N PRO A 539 10.51 93.74 -61.42
CA PRO A 539 9.72 92.59 -61.87
C PRO A 539 10.22 92.08 -63.26
N SER A 540 9.78 90.95 -63.73
CA SER A 540 9.43 90.78 -65.13
C SER A 540 8.84 89.40 -65.48
N ASN A 541 7.61 89.37 -65.82
CA ASN A 541 6.87 88.75 -66.90
C ASN A 541 7.41 87.49 -67.58
N GLY A 542 6.57 86.50 -67.66
CA GLY A 542 6.77 85.35 -68.56
C GLY A 542 5.91 84.09 -68.26
N ASN A 543 4.68 84.23 -68.46
CA ASN A 543 3.68 83.36 -69.15
C ASN A 543 3.92 81.83 -69.29
N LYS A 544 2.87 81.11 -69.01
CA LYS A 544 2.43 79.77 -69.52
C LYS A 544 3.11 78.58 -68.84
N THR A 545 2.41 77.56 -68.44
CA THR A 545 1.15 76.92 -68.74
C THR A 545 0.88 75.84 -67.71
N LYS A 546 -0.34 75.70 -67.34
CA LYS A 546 -0.87 74.50 -66.70
C LYS A 546 -0.78 73.29 -67.68
N PRO A 547 -0.65 72.06 -67.28
CA PRO A 547 -1.85 71.24 -67.03
C PRO A 547 -1.76 70.30 -65.86
N GLU A 548 -2.81 70.21 -65.16
CA GLU A 548 -3.77 69.11 -65.08
C GLU A 548 -3.41 67.89 -64.22
N GLN A 549 -4.19 67.81 -63.22
CA GLN A 549 -4.52 66.60 -62.43
C GLN A 549 -5.08 65.50 -63.34
N PRO A 550 -4.97 64.26 -62.98
CA PRO A 550 -6.20 63.50 -62.80
C PRO A 550 -6.30 62.84 -61.42
N ALA A 551 -7.38 63.01 -60.97
CA ALA A 551 -8.47 62.31 -60.28
C ALA A 551 -8.23 60.90 -59.87
N ARG A 552 -8.61 60.72 -58.61
CA ARG A 552 -9.22 59.54 -57.99
C ARG A 552 -9.40 58.32 -58.86
N GLU A 553 -9.06 57.17 -58.23
CA GLU A 553 -10.02 56.07 -58.15
C GLU A 553 -9.81 55.26 -56.87
N ASN A 554 -10.93 55.13 -56.17
CA ASN A 554 -11.21 54.11 -55.16
C ASN A 554 -11.19 52.76 -55.82
N SER A 555 -10.55 51.80 -55.24
CA SER A 555 -10.94 50.41 -55.43
C SER A 555 -10.72 49.63 -54.17
N THR A 556 -11.83 49.40 -53.52
CA THR A 556 -12.08 48.32 -52.55
C THR A 556 -11.83 46.99 -53.23
N THR A 557 -10.94 46.20 -52.73
CA THR A 557 -11.01 44.74 -52.99
C THR A 557 -10.72 44.00 -51.71
N ILE A 558 -11.78 43.50 -51.15
CA ILE A 558 -11.80 42.46 -50.14
C ILE A 558 -11.40 41.16 -50.86
N THR A 559 -10.33 40.55 -50.45
CA THR A 559 -10.04 39.18 -50.81
C THR A 559 -10.19 38.30 -49.58
N ALA A 560 -11.29 37.62 -49.53
CA ALA A 560 -11.51 36.47 -48.67
C ALA A 560 -10.52 35.36 -49.04
N ILE A 561 -9.80 34.86 -48.08
CA ILE A 561 -9.06 33.61 -48.24
C ILE A 561 -9.90 32.53 -47.59
N GLU A 562 -10.37 31.64 -48.48
CA GLU A 562 -11.13 30.45 -48.18
C GLU A 562 -10.40 29.47 -47.25
N LYS A 563 -11.18 28.90 -46.39
CA LYS A 563 -10.89 27.64 -45.71
C LYS A 563 -10.50 26.56 -46.72
N SER A 564 -9.31 25.99 -46.57
CA SER A 564 -8.99 24.71 -47.15
C SER A 564 -9.01 23.63 -46.06
N THR A 565 -10.10 22.91 -46.01
CA THR A 565 -10.21 21.61 -45.37
C THR A 565 -9.65 20.57 -46.34
N THR A 566 -8.54 19.91 -46.00
CA THR A 566 -8.32 18.53 -46.48
C THR A 566 -7.42 17.82 -45.49
N LEU A 567 -7.98 16.81 -44.84
CA LEU A 567 -7.31 15.68 -44.23
C LEU A 567 -6.61 14.82 -45.29
N PRO A 568 -5.45 14.26 -45.06
CA PRO A 568 -5.01 13.04 -45.72
C PRO A 568 -5.38 11.81 -44.90
N LYS A 569 -6.06 10.90 -45.56
CA LYS A 569 -6.26 9.51 -45.13
C LYS A 569 -5.03 8.67 -45.43
N THR A 570 -4.91 7.64 -44.58
CA THR A 570 -4.33 6.30 -44.79
C THR A 570 -2.81 6.17 -44.72
N GLY A 571 -2.36 5.41 -43.76
CA GLY A 571 -2.07 3.98 -43.94
C GLY A 571 -0.66 3.67 -43.54
N ASP A 572 -0.60 2.76 -42.65
CA ASP A 572 0.30 1.64 -42.49
C ASP A 572 1.36 1.66 -41.38
N ASN A 573 1.14 0.67 -40.53
CA ASN A 573 2.05 -0.17 -39.75
C ASN A 573 3.42 0.38 -39.28
N GLY A 574 3.53 0.49 -37.95
CA GLY A 574 4.84 0.58 -37.32
C GLY A 574 4.71 0.60 -35.80
N THR A 575 4.91 -0.59 -35.22
CA THR A 575 5.06 -0.83 -33.79
C THR A 575 6.01 0.17 -33.12
N ALA A 576 5.52 0.93 -32.15
CA ALA A 576 6.34 1.67 -31.20
C ALA A 576 5.92 1.32 -29.79
N LEU A 577 6.83 0.64 -29.11
CA LEU A 577 6.84 0.30 -27.71
C LEU A 577 6.84 1.59 -26.87
N LEU A 578 5.77 1.88 -26.13
CA LEU A 578 5.77 2.90 -25.11
C LEU A 578 5.85 2.24 -23.74
N VAL A 579 7.04 2.39 -23.14
CA VAL A 579 7.28 2.09 -21.73
C VAL A 579 6.65 3.21 -20.90
N LEU A 580 5.56 2.90 -20.19
CA LEU A 580 5.02 3.77 -19.13
C LEU A 580 5.52 3.25 -17.79
N ALA A 581 6.37 4.05 -17.16
CA ALA A 581 6.73 3.90 -15.76
C ALA A 581 5.54 4.34 -14.90
N GLY A 582 4.90 3.37 -14.23
CA GLY A 582 3.87 3.64 -13.24
C GLY A 582 4.47 4.00 -11.89
N LEU A 583 4.12 5.15 -11.36
CA LEU A 583 4.34 5.52 -9.97
C LEU A 583 3.24 4.90 -9.11
N LEU A 584 3.66 4.04 -8.19
CA LEU A 584 2.85 3.53 -7.08
C LEU A 584 2.62 4.64 -6.05
N LEU A 585 1.38 5.02 -5.84
CA LEU A 585 0.94 5.77 -4.66
C LEU A 585 0.10 4.82 -3.79
N THR A 586 0.67 4.45 -2.66
CA THR A 586 0.01 3.72 -1.58
C THR A 586 -0.99 4.62 -0.87
N GLY A 587 -2.27 4.33 -1.01
CA GLY A 587 -3.33 4.91 -0.20
C GLY A 587 -3.73 3.95 0.92
N ALA A 588 -3.31 4.24 2.15
CA ALA A 588 -3.80 3.57 3.33
C ALA A 588 -5.21 4.07 3.67
N SER A 589 -6.23 3.23 3.51
CA SER A 589 -7.56 3.51 4.03
C SER A 589 -7.73 2.88 5.41
N LEU A 590 -7.88 3.76 6.40
CA LEU A 590 -8.28 3.44 7.77
C LEU A 590 -9.76 3.00 7.78
N LEU A 591 -10.03 1.73 8.02
CA LEU A 591 -11.36 1.25 8.34
C LEU A 591 -11.57 1.34 9.86
N LEU A 592 -12.36 2.34 10.26
CA LEU A 592 -12.92 2.45 11.60
C LEU A 592 -14.15 1.54 11.71
N THR A 593 -14.00 0.39 12.33
CA THR A 593 -15.12 -0.45 12.74
C THR A 593 -15.81 0.14 13.97
N LYS A 594 -17.02 0.62 13.80
CA LYS A 594 -17.95 0.92 14.89
C LYS A 594 -18.50 -0.39 15.45
N GLN A 595 -18.02 -0.79 16.61
CA GLN A 595 -18.72 -1.78 17.43
C GLN A 595 -20.03 -1.17 17.99
N LYS A 596 -21.16 -1.74 17.60
CA LYS A 596 -22.42 -1.60 18.33
C LYS A 596 -22.49 -2.70 19.39
N LYS A 597 -22.34 -2.31 20.66
CA LYS A 597 -22.81 -3.10 21.78
C LYS A 597 -24.33 -3.26 21.66
N LYS A 598 -24.82 -4.49 21.70
CA LYS A 598 -26.16 -4.82 22.21
C LYS A 598 -25.99 -5.95 23.23
N SER A 599 -26.35 -5.58 24.45
CA SER A 599 -26.64 -6.47 25.56
C SER A 599 -27.87 -7.34 25.24
N ILE A 600 -27.78 -8.58 25.44
CA ILE A 600 -28.57 -9.44 26.34
C ILE A 600 -27.82 -10.77 26.44
#